data_3266bf1161a7252e4c3db1351cfc32aa
#
_entry.id   3266bf1161a7252e4c3db1351cfc32aa
#
_cell.length_a   1.000
_cell.length_b   1.000
_cell.length_c   1.000
_cell.angle_alpha   90.00
_cell.angle_beta   90.00
_cell.angle_gamma   90.00
#
_symmetry.space_group_name_H-M   'P 1'
#
loop_
_entity.id
_entity.type
_entity.pdbx_description
1 polymer ?
#
loop_
_entity_poly.entity_id
_entity_poly.type
_entity_poly.pdbx_seq_one_letter_code
_entity_poly.pdbx_strand_id
1 'polypeptide(L)'
;KKTTVWRLLSPDAKLATYVIDDPQVEGVACYFTVPEIGGWSGWAGFAEERSETSLACRQIGPVTLKAKFVQGEEIYRQRRSLFFKKMQIVRGCDAKRNVLVYLAYTDKIIEGSPQNSTSTVPIMPWGPLPAPKCAEFLDN
;
A
#
# COMPACT_ATOMS: atom_id res chain seq x y z
N LYS A 1 10.73 -12.84 0.78
CA LYS A 1 9.48 -13.42 0.33
C LYS A 1 9.05 -12.77 -0.97
N LYS A 2 8.79 -13.60 -1.93
CA LYS A 2 8.47 -13.10 -3.24
C LYS A 2 7.02 -12.69 -3.30
N THR A 3 6.78 -11.44 -3.55
CA THR A 3 5.42 -10.96 -3.73
C THR A 3 5.13 -11.05 -5.21
N THR A 4 4.11 -11.78 -5.56
CA THR A 4 3.69 -11.83 -6.94
C THR A 4 2.99 -10.51 -7.22
N VAL A 5 3.54 -9.76 -8.14
CA VAL A 5 3.00 -8.46 -8.45
C VAL A 5 2.33 -8.52 -9.80
N TRP A 6 1.05 -8.31 -9.80
CA TRP A 6 0.30 -8.14 -11.03
C TRP A 6 0.45 -6.66 -11.43
N ARG A 7 0.55 -6.41 -12.70
CA ARG A 7 0.84 -5.07 -13.16
C ARG A 7 -0.02 -4.70 -14.35
N LEU A 8 -0.58 -3.53 -14.31
CA LEU A 8 -1.38 -3.00 -15.39
C LEU A 8 -0.79 -1.66 -15.80
N LEU A 9 -0.50 -1.52 -17.09
CA LEU A 9 0.02 -0.26 -17.61
C LEU A 9 -1.09 0.47 -18.35
N SER A 10 -1.09 1.78 -18.26
CA SER A 10 -1.98 2.59 -19.06
C SER A 10 -1.52 2.50 -20.52
N PRO A 11 -2.40 2.79 -21.49
CA PRO A 11 -2.03 2.65 -22.89
C PRO A 11 -0.82 3.45 -23.30
N ASP A 12 -0.55 4.56 -22.65
CA ASP A 12 0.61 5.36 -22.96
C ASP A 12 1.79 5.01 -22.05
N ALA A 13 1.66 3.96 -21.27
CA ALA A 13 2.72 3.46 -20.39
C ALA A 13 3.23 4.47 -19.39
N LYS A 14 2.40 5.43 -19.03
CA LYS A 14 2.81 6.45 -18.07
C LYS A 14 2.37 6.14 -16.65
N LEU A 15 1.35 5.32 -16.50
CA LEU A 15 0.86 4.92 -15.20
C LEU A 15 0.88 3.43 -15.08
N ALA A 16 1.27 2.94 -13.92
CA ALA A 16 1.28 1.51 -13.67
C ALA A 16 0.56 1.23 -12.37
N THR A 17 -0.35 0.29 -12.42
CA THR A 17 -1.07 -0.17 -11.23
C THR A 17 -0.52 -1.52 -10.84
N TYR A 18 -0.20 -1.65 -9.57
CA TYR A 18 0.34 -2.88 -9.01
C TYR A 18 -0.58 -3.38 -7.93
N VAL A 19 -0.55 -4.67 -7.69
CA VAL A 19 -1.26 -5.24 -6.55
C VAL A 19 -0.25 -5.93 -5.66
N ILE A 20 -0.42 -5.74 -4.37
CA ILE A 20 0.39 -6.44 -3.38
C ILE A 20 -0.54 -7.04 -2.35
N ASP A 21 -0.07 -8.12 -1.75
CA ASP A 21 -0.76 -8.73 -0.63
C ASP A 21 -0.07 -8.30 0.64
N ASP A 22 -0.85 -8.15 1.70
CA ASP A 22 -0.27 -7.86 3.00
C ASP A 22 0.39 -9.15 3.49
N PRO A 23 1.67 -9.15 3.77
CA PRO A 23 2.35 -10.38 4.15
C PRO A 23 1.88 -10.98 5.46
N GLN A 24 1.23 -10.19 6.30
CA GLN A 24 0.79 -10.66 7.61
C GLN A 24 -0.71 -10.75 7.75
N VAL A 25 -1.46 -10.30 6.76
CA VAL A 25 -2.91 -10.32 6.81
C VAL A 25 -3.44 -10.94 5.53
N GLU A 26 -4.01 -12.13 5.65
CA GLU A 26 -4.61 -12.77 4.50
C GLU A 26 -5.99 -12.21 4.25
N GLY A 27 -6.42 -12.23 3.01
CA GLY A 27 -7.74 -11.77 2.65
C GLY A 27 -7.84 -10.32 2.29
N VAL A 28 -6.71 -9.64 2.15
CA VAL A 28 -6.67 -8.23 1.80
C VAL A 28 -5.72 -8.05 0.64
N ALA A 29 -6.15 -7.29 -0.36
CA ALA A 29 -5.28 -6.94 -1.48
C ALA A 29 -5.23 -5.43 -1.58
N CYS A 30 -4.06 -4.90 -1.83
CA CYS A 30 -3.86 -3.47 -1.99
C CYS A 30 -3.39 -3.18 -3.39
N TYR A 31 -4.06 -2.27 -4.04
CA TYR A 31 -3.73 -1.84 -5.40
C TYR A 31 -3.21 -0.42 -5.32
N PHE A 32 -2.11 -0.16 -5.97
CA PHE A 32 -1.59 1.20 -5.98
C PHE A 32 -1.13 1.54 -7.38
N THR A 33 -1.28 2.80 -7.74
CA THR A 33 -0.90 3.30 -9.04
C THR A 33 0.16 4.36 -8.86
N VAL A 34 1.22 4.22 -9.62
CA VAL A 34 2.32 5.18 -9.58
C VAL A 34 2.67 5.56 -11.00
N PRO A 35 3.26 6.73 -11.20
CA PRO A 35 3.76 7.07 -12.52
C PRO A 35 4.91 6.16 -12.88
N GLU A 36 4.87 5.68 -14.10
CA GLU A 36 5.91 4.81 -14.57
C GLU A 36 6.81 5.64 -15.45
N ILE A 37 7.99 5.92 -14.97
CA ILE A 37 8.92 6.72 -15.72
C ILE A 37 10.06 5.84 -16.10
N GLY A 38 10.22 5.59 -17.38
CA GLY A 38 11.26 4.69 -17.84
C GLY A 38 12.32 5.41 -18.62
N GLY A 39 13.54 4.96 -18.52
CA GLY A 39 14.62 5.40 -19.33
C GLY A 39 14.79 6.90 -19.40
N TRP A 40 14.80 7.38 -20.59
CA TRP A 40 14.98 8.78 -20.84
C TRP A 40 13.94 9.64 -20.23
N SER A 41 12.72 9.21 -20.36
CA SER A 41 11.64 9.97 -19.83
C SER A 41 11.79 10.10 -18.35
N GLY A 42 12.46 9.14 -17.78
CA GLY A 42 12.60 9.14 -16.34
C GLY A 42 13.26 10.35 -15.83
N TRP A 43 14.29 10.81 -16.46
CA TRP A 43 14.93 11.92 -15.86
C TRP A 43 14.45 13.25 -16.37
N ALA A 44 13.74 13.26 -17.43
CA ALA A 44 13.02 14.44 -17.72
C ALA A 44 11.88 14.60 -16.75
N GLY A 45 11.37 13.49 -16.27
CA GLY A 45 10.23 13.55 -15.39
C GLY A 45 10.52 13.87 -13.98
N PHE A 46 11.78 14.08 -13.63
CA PHE A 46 12.03 14.39 -12.27
C PHE A 46 11.38 15.71 -11.90
N ALA A 47 11.06 16.48 -12.88
CA ALA A 47 10.34 17.68 -12.60
C ALA A 47 8.95 17.40 -12.12
N GLU A 48 8.52 16.17 -12.22
CA GLU A 48 7.23 15.84 -11.78
C GLU A 48 7.22 15.45 -10.40
N GLU A 49 7.63 16.28 -9.56
CA GLU A 49 7.56 15.98 -8.19
C GLU A 49 6.19 15.77 -7.73
N ARG A 50 5.25 16.08 -8.56
CA ARG A 50 3.91 15.83 -8.16
C ARG A 50 3.43 14.49 -8.57
N SER A 51 4.29 13.56 -8.72
CA SER A 51 3.88 12.21 -8.98
C SER A 51 3.07 11.72 -7.84
N GLU A 52 1.81 11.58 -8.02
CA GLU A 52 0.94 11.15 -6.96
C GLU A 52 0.79 9.66 -6.95
N THR A 53 0.59 9.11 -5.78
CA THR A 53 0.37 7.69 -5.60
C THR A 53 -1.06 7.51 -5.13
N SER A 54 -1.80 6.63 -5.77
CA SER A 54 -3.12 6.30 -5.28
C SER A 54 -3.09 4.89 -4.73
N LEU A 55 -3.92 4.65 -3.73
CA LEU A 55 -3.94 3.38 -3.02
C LEU A 55 -5.38 2.95 -2.81
N ALA A 56 -5.68 1.70 -3.07
CA ALA A 56 -6.99 1.14 -2.81
C ALA A 56 -6.80 -0.27 -2.27
N CYS A 57 -7.20 -0.48 -1.03
CA CYS A 57 -7.10 -1.78 -0.40
C CYS A 57 -8.49 -2.32 -0.15
N ARG A 58 -8.68 -3.62 -0.32
CA ARG A 58 -9.99 -4.23 -0.16
C ARG A 58 -9.89 -5.60 0.45
N GLN A 59 -10.94 -5.98 1.15
CA GLN A 59 -11.07 -7.34 1.62
C GLN A 59 -11.53 -8.20 0.44
N ILE A 60 -10.78 -9.24 0.16
CA ILE A 60 -11.09 -10.11 -0.98
C ILE A 60 -11.37 -11.55 -0.57
N GLY A 61 -11.35 -11.81 0.71
CA GLY A 61 -11.64 -13.13 1.25
C GLY A 61 -11.71 -13.06 2.75
N PRO A 62 -11.79 -14.20 3.41
CA PRO A 62 -11.77 -14.17 4.88
C PRO A 62 -10.44 -13.62 5.37
N VAL A 63 -10.52 -12.74 6.34
CA VAL A 63 -9.31 -12.11 6.86
C VAL A 63 -8.71 -12.98 7.96
N THR A 64 -7.42 -13.23 7.85
CA THR A 64 -6.68 -13.93 8.87
C THR A 64 -5.43 -13.13 9.20
N LEU A 65 -5.30 -12.76 10.47
CA LEU A 65 -4.12 -12.04 10.92
C LEU A 65 -3.13 -13.07 11.40
N LYS A 66 -2.00 -13.11 10.74
CA LYS A 66 -1.01 -14.17 10.98
C LYS A 66 -0.07 -13.89 12.13
N ALA A 67 0.11 -12.63 12.48
CA ALA A 67 1.07 -12.27 13.50
C ALA A 67 0.67 -10.94 14.11
N LYS A 68 1.17 -10.69 15.30
CA LYS A 68 0.97 -9.39 15.92
C LYS A 68 1.79 -8.34 15.20
N PHE A 69 1.33 -7.10 15.26
CA PHE A 69 2.01 -6.02 14.56
C PHE A 69 1.88 -4.73 15.36
N VAL A 70 2.73 -3.79 15.04
CA VAL A 70 2.65 -2.47 15.66
C VAL A 70 1.96 -1.51 14.71
N GLN A 71 1.39 -0.45 15.27
CA GLN A 71 0.75 0.57 14.45
C GLN A 71 1.79 1.20 13.53
N GLY A 72 1.45 1.25 12.26
CA GLY A 72 2.37 1.84 11.28
C GLY A 72 3.45 0.91 10.78
N GLU A 73 3.27 -0.38 10.97
CA GLU A 73 4.26 -1.35 10.52
C GLU A 73 4.32 -1.36 8.99
N GLU A 74 5.53 -1.33 8.46
CA GLU A 74 5.73 -1.32 7.03
C GLU A 74 5.42 -2.69 6.44
N ILE A 75 4.60 -2.72 5.39
CA ILE A 75 4.26 -3.97 4.72
C ILE A 75 4.84 -4.03 3.33
N TYR A 76 5.25 -2.90 2.77
CA TYR A 76 5.78 -2.89 1.41
C TYR A 76 6.65 -1.67 1.23
N ARG A 77 7.71 -1.85 0.47
CA ARG A 77 8.60 -0.75 0.14
C ARG A 77 9.07 -0.93 -1.30
N GLN A 78 8.94 0.12 -2.08
CA GLN A 78 9.43 0.13 -3.44
C GLN A 78 10.36 1.30 -3.60
N ARG A 79 11.56 1.03 -4.08
CA ARG A 79 12.54 2.07 -4.30
C ARG A 79 12.51 2.47 -5.77
N ARG A 80 12.32 3.73 -6.01
CA ARG A 80 12.32 4.26 -7.36
C ARG A 80 13.75 4.64 -7.70
N SER A 81 14.26 4.07 -8.75
CA SER A 81 15.69 4.08 -8.97
C SER A 81 16.32 5.42 -9.14
N LEU A 82 15.81 6.27 -9.97
CA LEU A 82 16.57 7.44 -10.32
C LEU A 82 16.52 8.58 -9.34
N PHE A 83 15.43 8.75 -8.67
CA PHE A 83 15.28 9.91 -7.83
C PHE A 83 15.09 9.56 -6.40
N PHE A 84 15.47 8.35 -6.06
CA PHE A 84 15.50 7.93 -4.69
C PHE A 84 14.21 8.04 -3.94
N LYS A 85 13.14 8.21 -4.65
CA LYS A 85 11.86 8.20 -3.99
C LYS A 85 11.54 6.78 -3.61
N LYS A 86 11.33 6.58 -2.35
CA LYS A 86 10.86 5.31 -1.85
C LYS A 86 9.38 5.44 -1.60
N MET A 87 8.63 4.48 -2.08
CA MET A 87 7.23 4.41 -1.74
C MET A 87 7.08 3.33 -0.71
N GLN A 88 6.43 3.66 0.38
CA GLN A 88 6.24 2.74 1.48
C GLN A 88 4.77 2.63 1.77
N ILE A 89 4.34 1.44 2.16
CA ILE A 89 2.97 1.23 2.59
C ILE A 89 3.06 0.66 3.99
N VAL A 90 2.34 1.29 4.91
CA VAL A 90 2.30 0.85 6.29
C VAL A 90 0.87 0.51 6.66
N ARG A 91 0.72 -0.28 7.71
CA ARG A 91 -0.58 -0.76 8.15
C ARG A 91 -0.82 -0.40 9.60
N GLY A 92 -2.02 0.03 9.89
CA GLY A 92 -2.47 0.26 11.24
C GLY A 92 -3.83 -0.38 11.47
N CYS A 93 -4.29 -0.33 12.68
CA CYS A 93 -5.58 -0.88 13.08
C CYS A 93 -6.37 0.16 13.85
N ASP A 94 -7.56 0.47 13.35
CA ASP A 94 -8.51 1.27 14.12
C ASP A 94 -9.26 0.27 14.97
N ALA A 95 -8.85 0.16 16.23
CA ALA A 95 -9.39 -0.85 17.14
C ALA A 95 -10.87 -0.66 17.40
N LYS A 96 -11.29 0.58 17.46
CA LYS A 96 -12.67 0.89 17.78
C LYS A 96 -13.62 0.41 16.69
N ARG A 97 -13.21 0.53 15.44
CA ARG A 97 -14.07 0.20 14.32
C ARG A 97 -13.70 -1.10 13.64
N ASN A 98 -12.63 -1.72 14.08
CA ASN A 98 -12.12 -2.96 13.49
C ASN A 98 -11.82 -2.79 12.01
N VAL A 99 -11.05 -1.75 11.71
CA VAL A 99 -10.72 -1.39 10.35
C VAL A 99 -9.20 -1.36 10.21
N LEU A 100 -8.70 -2.03 9.20
CA LEU A 100 -7.29 -1.94 8.86
C LEU A 100 -7.07 -0.66 8.08
N VAL A 101 -6.05 0.09 8.43
CA VAL A 101 -5.76 1.36 7.79
C VAL A 101 -4.42 1.22 7.09
N TYR A 102 -4.41 1.48 5.79
CA TYR A 102 -3.20 1.42 5.00
C TYR A 102 -2.85 2.81 4.53
N LEU A 103 -1.59 3.15 4.66
CA LEU A 103 -1.09 4.45 4.25
C LEU A 103 0.09 4.25 3.32
N ALA A 104 -0.02 4.77 2.12
CA ALA A 104 1.10 4.78 1.18
C ALA A 104 1.68 6.17 1.16
N TYR A 105 2.99 6.28 1.17
CA TYR A 105 3.64 7.58 1.11
C TYR A 105 5.01 7.44 0.50
N THR A 106 5.50 8.55 -0.02
CA THR A 106 6.82 8.59 -0.64
C THR A 106 7.73 9.46 0.21
N ASP A 107 9.01 9.19 0.10
CA ASP A 107 9.98 10.02 0.79
C ASP A 107 9.94 11.42 0.18
N LYS A 108 10.11 12.40 1.04
CA LYS A 108 10.20 13.76 0.60
C LYS A 108 11.61 14.02 0.09
N ILE A 109 11.72 14.48 -1.13
CA ILE A 109 13.00 14.77 -1.72
C ILE A 109 13.34 16.23 -1.64
N ILE A 110 12.33 17.07 -1.83
CA ILE A 110 12.50 18.51 -1.75
C ILE A 110 11.49 19.04 -0.78
N GLU A 111 11.45 20.33 -0.61
CA GLU A 111 10.52 20.92 0.33
C GLU A 111 9.10 20.57 0.05
N GLY A 112 8.33 20.43 1.09
CA GLY A 112 6.93 20.08 0.96
C GLY A 112 6.62 18.80 1.69
N SER A 113 5.35 18.43 1.69
CA SER A 113 4.92 17.20 2.34
C SER A 113 5.14 16.01 1.42
N PRO A 114 5.39 14.83 1.98
CA PRO A 114 5.43 13.62 1.15
C PRO A 114 4.09 13.39 0.49
N GLN A 115 4.13 12.82 -0.69
CA GLN A 115 2.91 12.38 -1.34
C GLN A 115 2.34 11.22 -0.55
N ASN A 116 1.05 11.20 -0.36
CA ASN A 116 0.44 10.16 0.46
C ASN A 116 -0.96 9.81 -0.01
N SER A 117 -1.40 8.64 0.41
CA SER A 117 -2.73 8.16 0.09
C SER A 117 -3.15 7.16 1.16
N THR A 118 -4.36 7.26 1.63
CA THR A 118 -4.89 6.38 2.67
C THR A 118 -5.98 5.51 2.12
N SER A 119 -5.98 4.25 2.51
CA SER A 119 -7.07 3.34 2.19
C SER A 119 -7.41 2.54 3.43
N THR A 120 -8.66 2.19 3.57
CA THR A 120 -9.12 1.47 4.76
C THR A 120 -9.86 0.21 4.34
N VAL A 121 -9.73 -0.82 5.18
CA VAL A 121 -10.37 -2.10 4.93
C VAL A 121 -11.11 -2.51 6.19
N PRO A 122 -12.43 -2.30 6.23
CA PRO A 122 -13.20 -2.82 7.35
C PRO A 122 -13.13 -4.35 7.31
N ILE A 123 -12.88 -4.94 8.47
CA ILE A 123 -12.80 -6.40 8.53
C ILE A 123 -14.20 -6.92 8.74
N MET A 124 -14.73 -7.57 7.73
CA MET A 124 -16.10 -8.06 7.74
C MET A 124 -16.11 -9.57 7.75
N PRO A 125 -17.16 -10.18 8.30
CA PRO A 125 -17.28 -11.63 8.22
C PRO A 125 -17.35 -12.08 6.77
N TRP A 126 -16.74 -13.23 6.51
CA TRP A 126 -16.74 -13.78 5.17
C TRP A 126 -17.20 -15.23 5.31
N GLY A 127 -18.49 -15.42 5.18
CA GLY A 127 -19.06 -16.72 5.42
C GLY A 127 -19.59 -16.82 6.85
N PRO A 128 -19.68 -18.03 7.39
CA PRO A 128 -20.34 -18.21 8.69
C PRO A 128 -19.52 -17.85 9.92
N LEU A 129 -18.22 -17.69 9.75
CA LEU A 129 -17.37 -17.41 10.90
C LEU A 129 -17.32 -15.92 11.19
N PRO A 130 -17.19 -15.54 12.46
CA PRO A 130 -17.10 -14.12 12.79
C PRO A 130 -15.78 -13.53 12.29
N ALA A 131 -15.79 -12.23 12.09
CA ALA A 131 -14.60 -11.54 11.65
C ALA A 131 -13.61 -11.44 12.80
N PRO A 132 -12.30 -11.59 12.50
CA PRO A 132 -11.31 -11.37 13.56
C PRO A 132 -11.23 -9.90 13.90
N LYS A 133 -10.66 -9.60 15.05
CA LYS A 133 -10.51 -8.23 15.50
C LYS A 133 -9.04 -7.87 15.45
N CYS A 134 -8.71 -6.85 14.67
CA CYS A 134 -7.31 -6.47 14.54
C CYS A 134 -6.73 -5.95 15.85
N ALA A 135 -7.58 -5.47 16.75
CA ALA A 135 -7.09 -4.98 18.04
C ALA A 135 -6.40 -6.06 18.84
N GLU A 136 -6.79 -7.31 18.64
CA GLU A 136 -6.19 -8.41 19.37
C GLU A 136 -4.79 -8.72 18.88
N PHE A 137 -4.41 -8.16 17.76
CA PHE A 137 -3.11 -8.40 17.18
C PHE A 137 -2.18 -7.20 17.29
N LEU A 138 -2.60 -6.17 17.99
CA LEU A 138 -1.72 -5.02 18.20
C LEU A 138 -0.72 -5.35 19.28
N ASP A 139 0.52 -5.07 18.97
CA ASP A 139 1.62 -5.33 19.85
C ASP A 139 2.27 -4.00 20.21
N ASN A 140 1.79 -3.34 21.19
CA ASN A 140 2.29 -2.02 21.54
C ASN A 140 3.45 -2.06 22.49
#